data_1fa46b8e251819f0a815690adce2ede5
#
_entry.id   1fa46b8e251819f0a815690adce2ede5
#
_cell.length_a   1.000
_cell.length_b   1.000
_cell.length_c   1.000
_cell.angle_alpha   90.00
_cell.angle_beta   90.00
_cell.angle_gamma   90.00
#
_symmetry.space_group_name_H-M   'P 1'
#
loop_
_entity.id
_entity.type
_entity.pdbx_description
1 polymer ?
#
loop_
_entity_poly.entity_id
_entity_poly.type
_entity_poly.pdbx_seq_one_letter_code
_entity_poly.pdbx_strand_id
1 'polypeptide(L)'
;MQRSPHFHGLVAGSVLLAFASVADAQALFLARRAIGRIEQMSQSSPTTGASYDLATVIVEVTADKVFETVKRLLAQNTQVRVTRSDDARRSIEFTDGTQIGGIQVNPLNDKLSQMMVSTAHPGIATSTTSTIVARILAMCRELNVVCEQGQS
;
A
#
# COMPACT_ATOMS: atom_id res chain seq x y z
N MET A 1 -2.55 77.11 30.94
CA MET A 1 -2.05 76.66 29.66
C MET A 1 -2.00 75.13 29.66
N GLN A 2 -2.99 74.52 29.10
CA GLN A 2 -3.17 73.04 28.99
C GLN A 2 -2.67 72.53 27.69
N ARG A 3 -1.89 71.46 27.71
CA ARG A 3 -1.64 70.63 26.53
C ARG A 3 -1.91 69.21 26.91
N SER A 4 -2.90 68.59 26.26
CA SER A 4 -3.25 67.20 26.30
C SER A 4 -2.31 66.36 25.45
N PRO A 5 -1.93 65.14 25.83
CA PRO A 5 -1.25 64.22 24.97
C PRO A 5 -2.28 63.31 24.30
N HIS A 6 -2.09 63.13 23.00
CA HIS A 6 -2.84 62.23 22.13
C HIS A 6 -2.46 60.77 22.41
N PHE A 7 -3.47 59.97 22.69
CA PHE A 7 -3.43 58.52 22.75
C PHE A 7 -3.45 57.95 21.31
N HIS A 8 -2.36 57.36 20.87
CA HIS A 8 -2.36 56.56 19.65
C HIS A 8 -2.53 55.08 20.05
N GLY A 9 -3.72 54.55 19.83
CA GLY A 9 -4.03 53.16 19.99
C GLY A 9 -3.34 52.33 18.88
N LEU A 10 -2.48 51.43 19.30
CA LEU A 10 -1.89 50.39 18.49
C LEU A 10 -2.92 49.29 18.31
N VAL A 11 -3.48 49.18 17.11
CA VAL A 11 -4.21 48.00 16.66
C VAL A 11 -3.21 47.10 15.92
N ALA A 12 -2.57 46.22 16.70
CA ALA A 12 -1.83 45.08 16.12
C ALA A 12 -2.68 43.85 16.41
N GLY A 13 -3.63 43.59 15.51
CA GLY A 13 -4.49 42.42 15.60
C GLY A 13 -4.01 41.34 14.63
N SER A 14 -3.72 40.24 15.15
CA SER A 14 -4.14 38.87 14.78
C SER A 14 -4.50 38.60 13.31
N VAL A 15 -3.52 38.23 12.52
CA VAL A 15 -3.70 37.43 11.30
C VAL A 15 -2.62 36.35 11.30
N LEU A 16 -2.81 35.31 12.12
CA LEU A 16 -1.93 34.13 12.10
C LEU A 16 -2.69 32.93 12.68
N LEU A 17 -3.72 32.46 11.96
CA LEU A 17 -4.35 31.16 12.27
C LEU A 17 -5.27 30.73 11.11
N ALA A 18 -4.72 30.35 9.96
CA ALA A 18 -5.51 29.69 8.91
C ALA A 18 -4.68 28.87 7.89
N PHE A 19 -3.52 28.32 8.25
CA PHE A 19 -2.74 27.51 7.31
C PHE A 19 -2.58 26.02 7.68
N ALA A 20 -3.19 25.56 8.77
CA ALA A 20 -3.01 24.17 9.23
C ALA A 20 -3.96 23.15 8.58
N SER A 21 -5.01 23.56 7.86
CA SER A 21 -6.07 22.63 7.42
C SER A 21 -6.01 22.18 5.96
N VAL A 22 -5.10 22.71 5.16
CA VAL A 22 -5.03 22.37 3.72
C VAL A 22 -4.17 21.12 3.46
N ALA A 23 -3.18 20.86 4.29
CA ALA A 23 -2.28 19.70 4.13
C ALA A 23 -2.99 18.37 4.39
N ASP A 24 -3.87 18.30 5.38
CA ASP A 24 -4.63 17.09 5.71
C ASP A 24 -5.67 16.74 4.62
N ALA A 25 -6.30 17.74 4.01
CA ALA A 25 -7.25 17.52 2.93
C ALA A 25 -6.57 17.00 1.65
N GLN A 26 -5.36 17.44 1.36
CA GLN A 26 -4.59 16.95 0.21
C GLN A 26 -4.09 15.53 0.42
N ALA A 27 -3.63 15.18 1.62
CA ALA A 27 -3.21 13.82 1.95
C ALA A 27 -4.37 12.83 1.84
N LEU A 28 -5.56 13.19 2.32
CA LEU A 28 -6.78 12.38 2.19
C LEU A 28 -7.23 12.22 0.74
N PHE A 29 -7.07 13.26 -0.08
CA PHE A 29 -7.43 13.21 -1.49
C PHE A 29 -6.48 12.30 -2.29
N LEU A 30 -5.18 12.34 -2.00
CA LEU A 30 -4.18 11.46 -2.61
C LEU A 30 -4.36 10.01 -2.18
N ALA A 31 -4.66 9.76 -0.90
CA ALA A 31 -4.96 8.44 -0.40
C ALA A 31 -6.20 7.82 -1.07
N ARG A 32 -7.27 8.60 -1.29
CA ARG A 32 -8.46 8.14 -1.99
C ARG A 32 -8.19 7.76 -3.45
N ARG A 33 -7.22 8.40 -4.10
CA ARG A 33 -6.82 8.07 -5.48
C ARG A 33 -6.00 6.79 -5.58
N ALA A 34 -5.34 6.38 -4.50
CA ALA A 34 -4.53 5.18 -4.45
C ALA A 34 -5.33 3.92 -4.05
N ILE A 35 -6.56 4.09 -3.50
CA ILE A 35 -7.39 2.95 -3.09
C ILE A 35 -7.80 2.15 -4.33
N GLY A 36 -7.60 0.84 -4.26
CA GLY A 36 -7.89 -0.09 -5.34
C GLY A 36 -6.90 -0.08 -6.50
N ARG A 37 -5.95 0.86 -6.53
CA ARG A 37 -4.94 0.93 -7.58
C ARG A 37 -3.77 0.04 -7.27
N ILE A 38 -3.43 -0.87 -8.19
CA ILE A 38 -2.27 -1.75 -8.07
C ILE A 38 -1.06 -1.05 -8.65
N GLU A 39 -0.10 -0.72 -7.79
CA GLU A 39 1.20 -0.15 -8.19
C GLU A 39 2.21 -1.29 -8.32
N GLN A 40 3.05 -1.23 -9.35
CA GLN A 40 4.02 -2.27 -9.69
C GLN A 40 5.43 -1.70 -9.79
N MET A 41 6.40 -2.49 -9.36
CA MET A 41 7.83 -2.20 -9.51
C MET A 41 8.57 -3.49 -9.82
N SER A 42 9.47 -3.45 -10.79
CA SER A 42 10.41 -4.53 -11.09
C SER A 42 11.83 -4.03 -10.92
N GLN A 43 12.67 -4.82 -10.27
CA GLN A 43 14.08 -4.51 -10.05
C GLN A 43 14.93 -5.71 -10.42
N SER A 44 16.03 -5.47 -11.12
CA SER A 44 17.05 -6.48 -11.42
C SER A 44 18.35 -6.12 -10.74
N SER A 45 18.97 -7.06 -10.06
CA SER A 45 20.27 -6.87 -9.45
C SER A 45 21.37 -7.28 -10.46
N PRO A 46 22.19 -6.33 -10.93
CA PRO A 46 23.29 -6.65 -11.85
C PRO A 46 24.38 -7.51 -11.19
N THR A 47 24.45 -7.52 -9.86
CA THR A 47 25.51 -8.21 -9.10
C THR A 47 25.18 -9.68 -8.85
N THR A 48 23.89 -10.02 -8.64
CA THR A 48 23.46 -11.37 -8.28
C THR A 48 22.69 -12.07 -9.41
N GLY A 49 22.34 -11.36 -10.48
CA GLY A 49 21.47 -11.88 -11.54
C GLY A 49 20.03 -12.18 -11.08
N ALA A 50 19.66 -11.77 -9.85
CA ALA A 50 18.31 -11.95 -9.33
C ALA A 50 17.40 -10.80 -9.76
N SER A 51 16.18 -11.12 -10.10
CA SER A 51 15.12 -10.16 -10.39
C SER A 51 14.05 -10.21 -9.30
N TYR A 52 13.51 -9.04 -8.98
CA TYR A 52 12.47 -8.87 -7.96
C TYR A 52 11.29 -8.11 -8.57
N ASP A 53 10.11 -8.67 -8.41
CA ASP A 53 8.86 -8.00 -8.74
C ASP A 53 8.12 -7.66 -7.45
N LEU A 54 7.57 -6.46 -7.38
CA LEU A 54 6.77 -5.98 -6.27
C LEU A 54 5.48 -5.40 -6.81
N ALA A 55 4.36 -5.74 -6.19
CA ALA A 55 3.09 -5.07 -6.41
C ALA A 55 2.46 -4.69 -5.07
N THR A 56 1.85 -3.51 -5.03
CA THR A 56 1.19 -2.96 -3.84
C THR A 56 -0.21 -2.52 -4.19
N VAL A 57 -1.17 -2.81 -3.32
CA VAL A 57 -2.55 -2.31 -3.42
C VAL A 57 -3.06 -1.86 -2.05
N ILE A 58 -3.81 -0.76 -2.02
CA ILE A 58 -4.54 -0.29 -0.84
C ILE A 58 -6.02 -0.62 -1.05
N VAL A 59 -6.65 -1.26 -0.06
CA VAL A 59 -8.05 -1.67 -0.13
C VAL A 59 -8.84 -1.20 1.10
N GLU A 60 -10.12 -0.88 0.91
CA GLU A 60 -11.05 -0.50 1.99
C GLU A 60 -11.58 -1.73 2.73
N VAL A 61 -10.66 -2.49 3.30
CA VAL A 61 -10.92 -3.71 4.08
C VAL A 61 -9.93 -3.75 5.24
N THR A 62 -10.32 -4.32 6.37
CA THR A 62 -9.41 -4.52 7.52
C THR A 62 -8.27 -5.46 7.16
N ALA A 63 -7.09 -5.22 7.73
CA ALA A 63 -5.91 -6.02 7.45
C ALA A 63 -6.11 -7.52 7.80
N ASP A 64 -6.84 -7.82 8.85
CA ASP A 64 -7.12 -9.20 9.24
C ASP A 64 -7.97 -9.91 8.18
N LYS A 65 -9.02 -9.26 7.67
CA LYS A 65 -9.87 -9.85 6.62
C LYS A 65 -9.09 -10.06 5.31
N VAL A 66 -8.23 -9.11 4.93
CA VAL A 66 -7.34 -9.27 3.76
C VAL A 66 -6.41 -10.47 3.97
N PHE A 67 -5.75 -10.54 5.12
CA PHE A 67 -4.80 -11.59 5.43
C PHE A 67 -5.43 -13.00 5.46
N GLU A 68 -6.60 -13.15 6.09
CA GLU A 68 -7.35 -14.41 6.08
C GLU A 68 -7.78 -14.82 4.66
N THR A 69 -8.18 -13.85 3.83
CA THR A 69 -8.51 -14.13 2.42
C THR A 69 -7.28 -14.61 1.66
N VAL A 70 -6.13 -13.99 1.87
CA VAL A 70 -4.85 -14.41 1.26
C VAL A 70 -4.49 -15.82 1.69
N LYS A 71 -4.56 -16.15 2.99
CA LYS A 71 -4.28 -17.51 3.49
C LYS A 71 -5.16 -18.55 2.81
N ARG A 72 -6.46 -18.27 2.71
CA ARG A 72 -7.43 -19.16 2.06
C ARG A 72 -7.11 -19.37 0.57
N LEU A 73 -6.82 -18.30 -0.16
CA LEU A 73 -6.48 -18.38 -1.59
C LEU A 73 -5.18 -19.14 -1.84
N LEU A 74 -4.16 -18.96 -1.00
CA LEU A 74 -2.92 -19.73 -1.07
C LEU A 74 -3.15 -21.21 -0.76
N ALA A 75 -3.97 -21.54 0.25
CA ALA A 75 -4.30 -22.92 0.58
C ALA A 75 -5.07 -23.65 -0.53
N GLN A 76 -5.83 -22.92 -1.33
CA GLN A 76 -6.55 -23.47 -2.50
C GLN A 76 -5.65 -23.60 -3.74
N ASN A 77 -4.50 -22.96 -3.76
CA ASN A 77 -3.60 -22.98 -4.91
C ASN A 77 -2.61 -24.14 -4.81
N THR A 78 -2.85 -25.19 -5.58
CA THR A 78 -2.01 -26.39 -5.62
C THR A 78 -0.63 -26.19 -6.27
N GLN A 79 -0.40 -25.06 -6.92
CA GLN A 79 0.87 -24.75 -7.58
C GLN A 79 1.88 -24.08 -6.64
N VAL A 80 1.45 -23.65 -5.46
CA VAL A 80 2.33 -23.00 -4.49
C VAL A 80 2.28 -23.72 -3.16
N ARG A 81 3.38 -23.66 -2.43
CA ARG A 81 3.52 -24.18 -1.08
C ARG A 81 3.89 -23.03 -0.14
N VAL A 82 3.12 -22.83 0.91
CA VAL A 82 3.46 -21.90 1.98
C VAL A 82 4.66 -22.45 2.75
N THR A 83 5.73 -21.67 2.86
CA THR A 83 6.97 -22.03 3.55
C THR A 83 7.02 -21.43 4.95
N ARG A 84 6.37 -20.26 5.14
CA ARG A 84 6.28 -19.59 6.43
C ARG A 84 4.99 -18.76 6.50
N SER A 85 4.38 -18.71 7.69
CA SER A 85 3.27 -17.80 8.01
C SER A 85 3.50 -17.19 9.38
N ASP A 86 3.31 -15.88 9.49
CA ASP A 86 3.38 -15.12 10.74
C ASP A 86 2.08 -14.30 10.87
N ASP A 87 1.15 -14.81 11.64
CA ASP A 87 -0.18 -14.20 11.81
C ASP A 87 -0.09 -12.86 12.57
N ALA A 88 0.86 -12.73 13.51
CA ALA A 88 1.04 -11.49 14.26
C ALA A 88 1.53 -10.34 13.36
N ARG A 89 2.40 -10.67 12.42
CA ARG A 89 2.92 -9.72 11.43
C ARG A 89 2.11 -9.65 10.15
N ARG A 90 1.13 -10.53 9.98
CA ARG A 90 0.35 -10.69 8.75
C ARG A 90 1.25 -10.87 7.53
N SER A 91 2.22 -11.77 7.64
CA SER A 91 3.16 -12.06 6.55
C SER A 91 3.16 -13.54 6.20
N ILE A 92 3.29 -13.84 4.90
CA ILE A 92 3.35 -15.19 4.36
C ILE A 92 4.49 -15.26 3.35
N GLU A 93 5.29 -16.31 3.45
CA GLU A 93 6.25 -16.70 2.41
C GLU A 93 5.78 -17.98 1.74
N PHE A 94 5.94 -18.07 0.45
CA PHE A 94 5.53 -19.22 -0.35
C PHE A 94 6.49 -19.44 -1.53
N THR A 95 6.43 -20.62 -2.13
CA THR A 95 7.22 -20.95 -3.30
C THR A 95 6.43 -21.86 -4.25
N ASP A 96 6.69 -21.74 -5.55
CA ASP A 96 6.27 -22.68 -6.59
C ASP A 96 7.36 -23.73 -6.91
N GLY A 97 8.46 -23.73 -6.16
CA GLY A 97 9.63 -24.60 -6.38
C GLY A 97 10.75 -23.92 -7.14
N THR A 98 10.49 -22.86 -7.90
CA THR A 98 11.48 -22.10 -8.67
C THR A 98 11.64 -20.66 -8.18
N GLN A 99 10.58 -20.09 -7.66
CA GLN A 99 10.51 -18.72 -7.17
C GLN A 99 10.12 -18.69 -5.71
N ILE A 100 10.53 -17.64 -5.02
CA ILE A 100 10.10 -17.35 -3.65
C ILE A 100 9.22 -16.10 -3.70
N GLY A 101 8.04 -16.21 -3.11
CA GLY A 101 7.11 -15.10 -2.98
C GLY A 101 6.88 -14.73 -1.52
N GLY A 102 6.58 -13.46 -1.29
CA GLY A 102 6.20 -12.92 0.00
C GLY A 102 4.95 -12.04 -0.11
N ILE A 103 4.08 -12.13 0.89
CA ILE A 103 2.93 -11.24 1.04
C ILE A 103 3.00 -10.63 2.43
N GLN A 104 2.82 -9.32 2.49
CA GLN A 104 2.72 -8.55 3.72
C GLN A 104 1.44 -7.73 3.70
N VAL A 105 0.65 -7.78 4.78
CA VAL A 105 -0.56 -6.98 4.93
C VAL A 105 -0.40 -6.03 6.11
N ASN A 106 -0.43 -4.72 5.83
CA ASN A 106 -0.26 -3.67 6.82
C ASN A 106 -1.60 -2.96 7.07
N PRO A 107 -2.06 -2.81 8.33
CA PRO A 107 -3.18 -1.94 8.64
C PRO A 107 -2.75 -0.48 8.44
N LEU A 108 -3.54 0.30 7.71
CA LEU A 108 -3.39 1.76 7.62
C LEU A 108 -4.33 2.47 8.60
N ASN A 109 -5.51 1.90 8.82
CA ASN A 109 -6.47 2.24 9.87
C ASN A 109 -7.47 1.10 10.06
N ASP A 110 -8.55 1.32 10.83
CA ASP A 110 -9.55 0.30 11.16
C ASP A 110 -10.34 -0.25 9.96
N LYS A 111 -10.29 0.43 8.80
CA LYS A 111 -11.06 0.06 7.61
C LYS A 111 -10.20 -0.02 6.35
N LEU A 112 -8.94 0.31 6.44
CA LEU A 112 -8.05 0.45 5.30
C LEU A 112 -6.77 -0.34 5.54
N SER A 113 -6.37 -1.13 4.57
CA SER A 113 -5.11 -1.89 4.61
C SER A 113 -4.34 -1.80 3.31
N GLN A 114 -3.04 -1.98 3.42
CA GLN A 114 -2.12 -2.12 2.31
C GLN A 114 -1.66 -3.56 2.22
N MET A 115 -1.77 -4.17 1.05
CA MET A 115 -1.14 -5.44 0.75
C MET A 115 0.02 -5.24 -0.20
N MET A 116 1.15 -5.85 0.13
CA MET A 116 2.36 -5.88 -0.68
C MET A 116 2.64 -7.33 -1.05
N VAL A 117 2.89 -7.58 -2.34
CA VAL A 117 3.28 -8.90 -2.87
C VAL A 117 4.63 -8.76 -3.54
N SER A 118 5.59 -9.54 -3.12
CA SER A 118 6.93 -9.59 -3.71
C SER A 118 7.25 -10.97 -4.21
N THR A 119 8.01 -11.06 -5.29
CA THR A 119 8.61 -12.31 -5.76
C THR A 119 10.07 -12.10 -6.09
N ALA A 120 10.87 -13.13 -5.82
CA ALA A 120 12.27 -13.20 -6.20
C ALA A 120 12.47 -14.43 -7.11
N HIS A 121 13.13 -14.22 -8.25
CA HIS A 121 13.45 -15.29 -9.16
C HIS A 121 14.89 -15.18 -9.71
N PRO A 122 15.59 -16.28 -9.96
CA PRO A 122 16.90 -16.27 -10.57
C PRO A 122 16.79 -15.93 -12.07
N GLY A 123 17.66 -15.04 -12.54
CA GLY A 123 17.77 -14.69 -13.95
C GLY A 123 16.77 -13.67 -14.47
N ILE A 124 16.89 -13.34 -15.76
CA ILE A 124 15.94 -12.47 -16.47
C ILE A 124 14.75 -13.35 -16.88
N ALA A 125 13.89 -13.70 -15.93
CA ALA A 125 12.64 -14.36 -16.28
C ALA A 125 11.68 -13.33 -16.90
N THR A 126 10.80 -13.79 -17.76
CA THR A 126 9.62 -13.02 -18.17
C THR A 126 8.91 -12.56 -16.88
N SER A 127 8.75 -11.26 -16.74
CA SER A 127 8.19 -10.63 -15.55
C SER A 127 6.99 -11.42 -14.98
N THR A 128 7.06 -11.79 -13.72
CA THR A 128 5.94 -12.41 -13.00
C THR A 128 4.88 -11.37 -12.60
N THR A 129 5.14 -10.09 -12.89
CA THR A 129 4.30 -8.95 -12.54
C THR A 129 2.85 -9.15 -12.97
N SER A 130 2.61 -9.63 -14.19
CA SER A 130 1.25 -9.90 -14.69
C SER A 130 0.53 -10.99 -13.88
N THR A 131 1.26 -12.02 -13.43
CA THR A 131 0.70 -13.08 -12.57
C THR A 131 0.36 -12.55 -11.19
N ILE A 132 1.24 -11.74 -10.59
CA ILE A 132 0.99 -11.10 -9.29
C ILE A 132 -0.26 -10.22 -9.38
N VAL A 133 -0.35 -9.37 -10.39
CA VAL A 133 -1.50 -8.48 -10.61
C VAL A 133 -2.80 -9.28 -10.77
N ALA A 134 -2.78 -10.34 -11.57
CA ALA A 134 -3.95 -11.21 -11.74
C ALA A 134 -4.41 -11.83 -10.40
N ARG A 135 -3.48 -12.22 -9.53
CA ARG A 135 -3.78 -12.76 -8.20
C ARG A 135 -4.32 -11.70 -7.24
N ILE A 136 -3.79 -10.47 -7.28
CA ILE A 136 -4.32 -9.34 -6.51
C ILE A 136 -5.76 -9.02 -6.96
N LEU A 137 -6.01 -8.95 -8.26
CA LEU A 137 -7.36 -8.73 -8.80
C LEU A 137 -8.33 -9.85 -8.39
N ALA A 138 -7.89 -11.10 -8.35
CA ALA A 138 -8.69 -12.21 -7.85
C ALA A 138 -9.03 -12.04 -6.35
N MET A 139 -8.06 -11.65 -5.53
CA MET A 139 -8.29 -11.36 -4.11
C MET A 139 -9.28 -10.19 -3.93
N CYS A 140 -9.15 -9.13 -4.71
CA CYS A 140 -10.08 -7.99 -4.65
C CYS A 140 -11.53 -8.42 -4.93
N ARG A 141 -11.74 -9.31 -5.92
CA ARG A 141 -13.07 -9.88 -6.20
C ARG A 141 -13.62 -10.67 -5.01
N GLU A 142 -12.79 -11.51 -4.37
CA GLU A 142 -13.17 -12.26 -3.18
C GLU A 142 -13.54 -11.34 -1.99
N LEU A 143 -12.88 -10.20 -1.89
CA LEU A 143 -13.16 -9.19 -0.87
C LEU A 143 -14.34 -8.28 -1.22
N ASN A 144 -14.88 -8.39 -2.45
CA ASN A 144 -15.93 -7.53 -2.99
C ASN A 144 -15.52 -6.05 -3.00
N VAL A 145 -14.27 -5.78 -3.37
CA VAL A 145 -13.72 -4.43 -3.57
C VAL A 145 -13.26 -4.24 -5.01
N VAL A 146 -13.33 -3.01 -5.49
CA VAL A 146 -12.88 -2.66 -6.84
C VAL A 146 -11.38 -2.42 -6.82
N CYS A 147 -10.65 -3.17 -7.65
CA CYS A 147 -9.23 -2.95 -7.91
C CYS A 147 -8.99 -2.84 -9.41
N GLU A 148 -8.02 -2.03 -9.78
CA GLU A 148 -7.58 -1.82 -11.15
C GLU A 148 -6.05 -1.77 -11.24
N GLN A 149 -5.52 -2.17 -12.38
CA GLN A 149 -4.08 -2.03 -12.62
C GLN A 149 -3.73 -0.56 -12.82
N GLY A 150 -2.72 -0.07 -12.08
CA GLY A 150 -2.14 1.25 -12.30
C GLY A 150 -1.53 1.33 -13.70
N GLN A 151 -1.64 2.48 -14.34
CA GLN A 151 -0.91 2.76 -15.57
C GLN A 151 0.55 3.02 -15.19
N SER A 152 1.46 2.20 -15.69
CA SER A 152 2.89 2.39 -15.61
C SER A 152 3.38 3.39 -16.66
#